data_04eb1d2289709381d7ce03224214f6de
#
_entry.id   04eb1d2289709381d7ce03224214f6de
#
_cell.length_a   1.000
_cell.length_b   1.000
_cell.length_c   1.000
_cell.angle_alpha   90.00
_cell.angle_beta   90.00
_cell.angle_gamma   90.00
#
_symmetry.space_group_name_H-M   'P 1'
#
loop_
_entity.id
_entity.type
_entity.pdbx_description
1 polymer ?
#
loop_
_entity_poly.entity_id
_entity_poly.type
_entity_poly.pdbx_seq_one_letter_code
_entity_poly.pdbx_strand_id
1 'polypeptide(L)'
;VVKLLMWEIGKNLKDSEKEFDRTVDYINETIKEYKKIDRDGAFFHNNSGVRALIRRGPLGVVLCLGPYNYPLNETFALLIPAIIMGNTAIFKPAKHGVLLIAPLLEAFKKSFPPGVVNIVFGRGREIAAPIMETGKINVLALIGHSSSAISLQDLHPQKNRLRLVLGLEAKNPAIIMDDADLELTVNECLNGSLSYNGQRCTA
;
A
#
# COMPACT_ATOMS: atom_id res chain seq x y z
N VAL A 1 -8.15 16.16 3.70
CA VAL A 1 -8.12 14.72 3.41
C VAL A 1 -9.29 14.02 4.09
N VAL A 2 -9.48 14.12 5.42
CA VAL A 2 -10.54 13.42 6.19
C VAL A 2 -11.93 13.63 5.59
N LYS A 3 -12.33 14.88 5.33
CA LYS A 3 -13.64 15.18 4.69
C LYS A 3 -13.80 14.54 3.30
N LEU A 4 -12.71 14.42 2.56
CA LEU A 4 -12.72 13.77 1.24
C LEU A 4 -12.86 12.25 1.37
N LEU A 5 -12.24 11.64 2.38
CA LEU A 5 -12.48 10.23 2.73
C LEU A 5 -13.96 9.97 3.03
N MET A 6 -14.59 10.84 3.83
CA MET A 6 -16.02 10.73 4.12
C MET A 6 -16.87 10.78 2.84
N TRP A 7 -16.60 11.71 1.96
CA TRP A 7 -17.39 11.92 0.74
C TRP A 7 -17.18 10.83 -0.32
N GLU A 8 -15.91 10.43 -0.56
CA GLU A 8 -15.61 9.49 -1.64
C GLU A 8 -15.87 8.03 -1.24
N ILE A 9 -15.65 7.68 0.02
CA ILE A 9 -15.72 6.30 0.50
C ILE A 9 -16.98 6.02 1.32
N GLY A 10 -17.61 7.08 1.84
CA GLY A 10 -18.80 6.96 2.69
C GLY A 10 -18.49 6.58 4.14
N LYS A 11 -17.23 6.66 4.58
CA LYS A 11 -16.85 6.43 5.98
C LYS A 11 -17.40 7.53 6.87
N ASN A 12 -17.73 7.19 8.12
CA ASN A 12 -18.05 8.18 9.13
C ASN A 12 -16.81 9.02 9.50
N LEU A 13 -17.00 10.10 10.25
CA LEU A 13 -15.91 10.99 10.65
C LEU A 13 -14.82 10.25 11.43
N LYS A 14 -15.20 9.48 12.45
CA LYS A 14 -14.28 8.75 13.33
C LYS A 14 -13.40 7.76 12.56
N ASP A 15 -13.97 7.01 11.62
CA ASP A 15 -13.23 6.06 10.80
C ASP A 15 -12.31 6.77 9.80
N SER A 16 -12.72 7.92 9.29
CA SER A 16 -11.92 8.72 8.37
C SER A 16 -10.73 9.39 9.06
N GLU A 17 -10.93 9.89 10.29
CA GLU A 17 -9.84 10.40 11.13
C GLU A 17 -8.86 9.28 11.49
N LYS A 18 -9.38 8.13 11.91
CA LYS A 18 -8.56 6.96 12.24
C LYS A 18 -7.70 6.49 11.05
N GLU A 19 -8.23 6.51 9.83
CA GLU A 19 -7.43 6.18 8.65
C GLU A 19 -6.32 7.20 8.41
N PHE A 20 -6.62 8.49 8.56
CA PHE A 20 -5.64 9.56 8.39
C PHE A 20 -4.52 9.45 9.43
N ASP A 21 -4.85 9.36 10.71
CA ASP A 21 -3.88 9.28 11.81
C ASP A 21 -3.00 8.03 11.67
N ARG A 22 -3.62 6.88 11.41
CA ARG A 22 -2.89 5.63 11.14
C ARG A 22 -1.91 5.76 9.97
N THR A 23 -2.27 6.52 8.94
CA THR A 23 -1.36 6.75 7.80
C THR A 23 -0.15 7.58 8.22
N VAL A 24 -0.37 8.63 9.02
CA VAL A 24 0.73 9.46 9.56
C VAL A 24 1.65 8.63 10.46
N ASP A 25 1.09 7.84 11.35
CA ASP A 25 1.84 6.95 12.23
C ASP A 25 2.66 5.93 11.42
N TYR A 26 2.04 5.31 10.40
CA TYR A 26 2.73 4.38 9.51
C TYR A 26 3.93 5.02 8.81
N ILE A 27 3.78 6.25 8.31
CA ILE A 27 4.88 6.99 7.68
C ILE A 27 6.02 7.19 8.67
N ASN A 28 5.72 7.66 9.87
CA ASN A 28 6.71 7.94 10.90
C ASN A 28 7.45 6.67 11.34
N GLU A 29 6.72 5.59 11.61
CA GLU A 29 7.33 4.31 12.00
C GLU A 29 8.15 3.70 10.87
N THR A 30 7.69 3.80 9.62
CA THR A 30 8.47 3.32 8.46
C THR A 30 9.80 4.06 8.34
N ILE A 31 9.81 5.39 8.51
CA ILE A 31 11.03 6.20 8.50
C ILE A 31 11.97 5.79 9.66
N LYS A 32 11.42 5.59 10.84
CA LYS A 32 12.17 5.19 12.03
C LYS A 32 12.83 3.81 11.86
N GLU A 33 12.08 2.83 11.34
CA GLU A 33 12.60 1.49 11.08
C GLU A 33 13.64 1.49 9.95
N TYR A 34 13.41 2.26 8.89
CA TYR A 34 14.40 2.40 7.83
C TYR A 34 15.74 2.96 8.34
N LYS A 35 15.70 3.97 9.22
CA LYS A 35 16.92 4.53 9.83
C LYS A 35 17.72 3.49 10.62
N LYS A 36 17.06 2.53 11.29
CA LYS A 36 17.74 1.41 11.96
C LYS A 36 18.41 0.49 10.94
N ILE A 37 17.66 0.07 9.93
CA ILE A 37 18.14 -0.82 8.87
C ILE A 37 19.33 -0.21 8.11
N ASP A 38 19.27 1.09 7.80
CA ASP A 38 20.36 1.79 7.12
C ASP A 38 21.60 1.89 7.99
N ARG A 39 21.43 2.16 9.27
CA ARG A 39 22.53 2.19 10.25
C ARG A 39 23.22 0.83 10.36
N ASP A 40 22.45 -0.26 10.49
CA ASP A 40 22.99 -1.61 10.57
C ASP A 40 23.73 -2.00 9.29
N GLY A 41 23.23 -1.56 8.13
CA GLY A 41 23.88 -1.74 6.84
C GLY A 41 25.17 -0.94 6.62
N ALA A 42 25.50 -0.01 7.53
CA ALA A 42 26.74 0.75 7.46
C ALA A 42 27.96 0.02 8.04
N PHE A 43 27.74 -1.09 8.76
CA PHE A 43 28.81 -1.82 9.44
C PHE A 43 29.08 -3.19 8.79
N PHE A 44 30.33 -3.61 8.92
CA PHE A 44 30.72 -4.96 8.52
C PHE A 44 30.29 -5.98 9.59
N HIS A 45 29.67 -7.04 9.14
CA HIS A 45 29.36 -8.23 9.94
C HIS A 45 30.43 -9.28 9.75
N ASN A 46 30.92 -9.86 10.85
CA ASN A 46 31.86 -10.96 10.81
C ASN A 46 31.17 -12.24 11.31
N ASN A 47 31.16 -13.26 10.50
CA ASN A 47 30.63 -14.57 10.87
C ASN A 47 31.49 -15.66 10.30
N SER A 48 31.99 -16.56 11.18
CA SER A 48 32.80 -17.71 10.80
C SER A 48 33.98 -17.40 9.87
N GLY A 49 34.68 -16.28 10.10
CA GLY A 49 35.79 -15.83 9.27
C GLY A 49 35.42 -15.08 7.99
N VAL A 50 34.14 -14.96 7.68
CA VAL A 50 33.65 -14.18 6.56
C VAL A 50 33.28 -12.76 7.03
N ARG A 51 33.85 -11.77 6.37
CA ARG A 51 33.52 -10.36 6.58
C ARG A 51 32.57 -9.87 5.47
N ALA A 52 31.34 -9.50 5.84
CA ALA A 52 30.30 -9.09 4.89
C ALA A 52 29.77 -7.68 5.22
N LEU A 53 29.45 -6.92 4.17
CA LEU A 53 28.70 -5.67 4.25
C LEU A 53 27.38 -5.86 3.53
N ILE A 54 26.26 -5.72 4.25
CA ILE A 54 24.92 -5.91 3.69
C ILE A 54 24.30 -4.53 3.46
N ARG A 55 24.20 -4.12 2.20
CA ARG A 55 23.55 -2.87 1.80
C ARG A 55 22.26 -3.16 1.06
N ARG A 56 21.25 -2.35 1.32
CA ARG A 56 19.99 -2.37 0.57
C ARG A 56 20.03 -1.29 -0.50
N GLY A 57 19.46 -1.57 -1.67
CA GLY A 57 19.39 -0.64 -2.78
C GLY A 57 18.02 -0.65 -3.45
N PRO A 58 17.70 0.38 -4.26
CA PRO A 58 16.45 0.42 -5.00
C PRO A 58 16.37 -0.69 -6.04
N LEU A 59 15.16 -1.14 -6.31
CA LEU A 59 14.85 -2.11 -7.37
C LEU A 59 14.59 -1.44 -8.71
N GLY A 60 14.18 -0.16 -8.69
CA GLY A 60 13.89 0.62 -9.88
C GLY A 60 12.51 1.28 -9.84
N VAL A 61 11.68 1.04 -10.85
CA VAL A 61 10.34 1.63 -10.97
C VAL A 61 9.29 0.74 -10.31
N VAL A 62 8.54 1.31 -9.37
CA VAL A 62 7.43 0.63 -8.67
C VAL A 62 6.10 1.15 -9.19
N LEU A 63 5.24 0.26 -9.65
CA LEU A 63 3.83 0.58 -9.93
C LEU A 63 3.01 0.31 -8.68
N CYS A 64 2.50 1.38 -8.03
CA CYS A 64 1.68 1.32 -6.83
C CYS A 64 0.20 1.45 -7.17
N LEU A 65 -0.59 0.42 -6.91
CA LEU A 65 -2.04 0.36 -7.14
C LEU A 65 -2.75 0.14 -5.82
N GLY A 66 -3.30 1.21 -5.24
CA GLY A 66 -4.01 1.16 -3.97
C GLY A 66 -5.48 0.75 -4.09
N PRO A 67 -6.10 0.23 -3.00
CA PRO A 67 -7.50 -0.15 -2.96
C PRO A 67 -8.41 1.05 -2.74
N TYR A 68 -9.71 0.87 -3.02
CA TYR A 68 -10.70 1.93 -2.85
C TYR A 68 -11.17 2.10 -1.40
N ASN A 69 -11.15 1.02 -0.60
CA ASN A 69 -11.74 1.01 0.73
C ASN A 69 -10.86 1.66 1.81
N TYR A 70 -9.56 1.67 1.60
CA TYR A 70 -8.56 2.41 2.39
C TYR A 70 -7.63 3.18 1.45
N PRO A 71 -8.18 4.17 0.70
CA PRO A 71 -7.45 4.79 -0.40
C PRO A 71 -6.25 5.62 0.04
N LEU A 72 -6.22 6.08 1.28
CA LEU A 72 -5.08 6.77 1.85
C LEU A 72 -4.09 5.78 2.46
N ASN A 73 -4.49 5.09 3.52
CA ASN A 73 -3.58 4.26 4.33
C ASN A 73 -2.93 3.13 3.53
N GLU A 74 -3.72 2.33 2.81
CA GLU A 74 -3.19 1.18 2.10
C GLU A 74 -2.38 1.58 0.86
N THR A 75 -2.73 2.69 0.22
CA THR A 75 -1.94 3.21 -0.90
C THR A 75 -0.59 3.73 -0.42
N PHE A 76 -0.57 4.45 0.69
CA PHE A 76 0.68 4.95 1.28
C PHE A 76 1.52 3.82 1.88
N ALA A 77 0.89 2.73 2.34
CA ALA A 77 1.61 1.54 2.77
C ALA A 77 2.41 0.85 1.63
N LEU A 78 2.01 1.05 0.37
CA LEU A 78 2.80 0.63 -0.79
C LEU A 78 3.82 1.68 -1.22
N LEU A 79 3.40 2.96 -1.23
CA LEU A 79 4.18 4.06 -1.78
C LEU A 79 5.37 4.45 -0.89
N ILE A 80 5.16 4.58 0.42
CA ILE A 80 6.20 5.06 1.35
C ILE A 80 7.40 4.13 1.41
N PRO A 81 7.25 2.80 1.58
CA PRO A 81 8.39 1.89 1.53
C PRO A 81 9.12 1.90 0.17
N ALA A 82 8.39 2.05 -0.93
CA ALA A 82 9.01 2.15 -2.25
C ALA A 82 9.94 3.36 -2.34
N ILE A 83 9.46 4.54 -1.92
CA ILE A 83 10.23 5.79 -2.02
C ILE A 83 11.40 5.80 -1.04
N ILE A 84 11.19 5.39 0.20
CA ILE A 84 12.24 5.43 1.24
C ILE A 84 13.42 4.51 0.91
N MET A 85 13.17 3.43 0.16
CA MET A 85 14.19 2.54 -0.37
C MET A 85 14.88 3.06 -1.64
N GLY A 86 14.59 4.30 -2.06
CA GLY A 86 15.22 4.95 -3.20
C GLY A 86 14.63 4.60 -4.57
N ASN A 87 13.48 3.93 -4.62
CA ASN A 87 12.80 3.65 -5.87
C ASN A 87 12.05 4.88 -6.40
N THR A 88 11.78 4.88 -7.69
CA THR A 88 10.79 5.79 -8.28
C THR A 88 9.43 5.09 -8.34
N ALA A 89 8.35 5.85 -8.21
CA ALA A 89 7.02 5.31 -8.17
C ALA A 89 6.10 5.91 -9.23
N ILE A 90 5.32 5.06 -9.87
CA ILE A 90 4.10 5.43 -10.58
C ILE A 90 2.95 5.02 -9.67
N PHE A 91 2.21 6.00 -9.20
CA PHE A 91 1.12 5.80 -8.26
C PHE A 91 -0.21 6.06 -8.95
N LYS A 92 -1.09 5.09 -8.88
CA LYS A 92 -2.46 5.20 -9.38
C LYS A 92 -3.45 4.99 -8.23
N PRO A 93 -4.16 6.06 -7.79
CA PRO A 93 -5.24 5.91 -6.82
C PRO A 93 -6.37 5.05 -7.38
N ALA A 94 -7.15 4.44 -6.50
CA ALA A 94 -8.34 3.72 -6.87
C ALA A 94 -9.39 4.64 -7.51
N LYS A 95 -10.43 4.07 -8.12
CA LYS A 95 -11.52 4.85 -8.75
C LYS A 95 -12.23 5.76 -7.74
N HIS A 96 -12.47 5.26 -6.54
CA HIS A 96 -12.95 6.03 -5.40
C HIS A 96 -11.76 6.34 -4.49
N GLY A 97 -11.65 7.57 -4.01
CA GLY A 97 -10.46 8.07 -3.30
C GLY A 97 -9.50 8.87 -4.19
N VAL A 98 -9.94 9.31 -5.36
CA VAL A 98 -9.13 10.15 -6.27
C VAL A 98 -8.97 11.56 -5.74
N LEU A 99 -10.07 12.18 -5.26
CA LEU A 99 -10.07 13.57 -4.82
C LEU A 99 -9.21 13.79 -3.56
N LEU A 100 -9.09 12.79 -2.70
CA LEU A 100 -8.26 12.91 -1.50
C LEU A 100 -6.77 13.14 -1.79
N ILE A 101 -6.33 12.80 -3.01
CA ILE A 101 -4.95 13.02 -3.44
C ILE A 101 -4.70 14.47 -3.85
N ALA A 102 -5.74 15.20 -4.30
CA ALA A 102 -5.59 16.57 -4.77
C ALA A 102 -4.87 17.51 -3.77
N PRO A 103 -5.23 17.56 -2.48
CA PRO A 103 -4.52 18.41 -1.52
C PRO A 103 -3.07 17.96 -1.25
N LEU A 104 -2.68 16.76 -1.66
CA LEU A 104 -1.33 16.21 -1.45
C LEU A 104 -0.40 16.47 -2.66
N LEU A 105 -0.93 16.83 -3.82
CA LEU A 105 -0.14 17.04 -5.04
C LEU A 105 0.97 18.07 -4.86
N GLU A 106 0.65 19.19 -4.22
CA GLU A 106 1.62 20.26 -3.99
C GLU A 106 2.72 19.83 -3.00
N ALA A 107 2.36 19.03 -1.99
CA ALA A 107 3.31 18.47 -1.04
C ALA A 107 4.27 17.49 -1.75
N PHE A 108 3.77 16.61 -2.61
CA PHE A 108 4.62 15.74 -3.42
C PHE A 108 5.57 16.52 -4.33
N LYS A 109 5.03 17.53 -5.04
CA LYS A 109 5.82 18.38 -5.93
C LYS A 109 6.96 19.12 -5.21
N LYS A 110 6.71 19.59 -3.99
CA LYS A 110 7.72 20.32 -3.19
C LYS A 110 8.73 19.40 -2.51
N SER A 111 8.33 18.18 -2.17
CA SER A 111 9.15 17.28 -1.35
C SER A 111 10.05 16.35 -2.16
N PHE A 112 9.71 16.09 -3.41
CA PHE A 112 10.45 15.13 -4.25
C PHE A 112 10.96 15.75 -5.54
N PRO A 113 12.15 15.36 -6.01
CA PRO A 113 12.61 15.71 -7.33
C PRO A 113 11.64 15.23 -8.42
N PRO A 114 11.57 15.91 -9.57
CA PRO A 114 10.77 15.49 -10.70
C PRO A 114 11.07 14.03 -11.11
N GLY A 115 10.02 13.24 -11.34
CA GLY A 115 10.12 11.84 -11.74
C GLY A 115 10.22 10.82 -10.61
N VAL A 116 10.41 11.25 -9.35
CA VAL A 116 10.45 10.32 -8.20
C VAL A 116 9.06 9.78 -7.89
N VAL A 117 8.06 10.66 -7.79
CA VAL A 117 6.65 10.27 -7.58
C VAL A 117 5.82 10.79 -8.74
N ASN A 118 5.24 9.88 -9.50
CA ASN A 118 4.40 10.20 -10.66
C ASN A 118 2.99 9.69 -10.39
N ILE A 119 2.00 10.55 -10.48
CA ILE A 119 0.61 10.19 -10.20
C ILE A 119 -0.15 10.13 -11.52
N VAL A 120 -0.84 9.02 -11.75
CA VAL A 120 -1.65 8.80 -12.95
C VAL A 120 -3.10 8.50 -12.57
N PHE A 121 -4.04 9.08 -13.30
CA PHE A 121 -5.47 8.94 -13.09
C PHE A 121 -6.12 8.25 -14.27
N GLY A 122 -7.13 7.42 -14.00
CA GLY A 122 -7.88 6.73 -15.04
C GLY A 122 -8.29 5.32 -14.62
N ARG A 123 -8.93 4.61 -15.54
CA ARG A 123 -9.36 3.24 -15.31
C ARG A 123 -8.15 2.30 -15.28
N GLY A 124 -8.14 1.33 -14.34
CA GLY A 124 -7.03 0.42 -14.15
C GLY A 124 -6.60 -0.30 -15.43
N ARG A 125 -7.57 -0.80 -16.19
CA ARG A 125 -7.28 -1.50 -17.46
C ARG A 125 -6.68 -0.61 -18.54
N GLU A 126 -7.06 0.66 -18.56
CA GLU A 126 -6.59 1.63 -19.57
C GLU A 126 -5.22 2.19 -19.22
N ILE A 127 -4.86 2.25 -17.95
CA ILE A 127 -3.63 2.88 -17.46
C ILE A 127 -2.57 1.83 -17.06
N ALA A 128 -2.95 0.86 -16.21
CA ALA A 128 -1.97 -0.08 -15.66
C ALA A 128 -1.51 -1.12 -16.69
N ALA A 129 -2.40 -1.56 -17.59
CA ALA A 129 -2.05 -2.55 -18.59
C ALA A 129 -0.95 -2.06 -19.55
N PRO A 130 -1.09 -0.92 -20.26
CA PRO A 130 -0.02 -0.40 -21.11
C PRO A 130 1.29 -0.14 -20.37
N ILE A 131 1.22 0.30 -19.09
CA ILE A 131 2.43 0.51 -18.28
C ILE A 131 3.15 -0.82 -18.06
N MET A 132 2.43 -1.90 -17.72
CA MET A 132 3.04 -3.22 -17.51
C MET A 132 3.63 -3.79 -18.81
N GLU A 133 2.95 -3.63 -19.93
CA GLU A 133 3.41 -4.06 -21.27
C GLU A 133 4.74 -3.44 -21.69
N THR A 134 5.09 -2.27 -21.15
CA THR A 134 6.40 -1.65 -21.42
C THR A 134 7.59 -2.49 -20.95
N GLY A 135 7.38 -3.40 -19.99
CA GLY A 135 8.46 -4.15 -19.34
C GLY A 135 9.39 -3.32 -18.47
N LYS A 136 9.05 -2.05 -18.23
CA LYS A 136 9.89 -1.11 -17.45
C LYS A 136 9.57 -1.10 -15.95
N ILE A 137 8.52 -1.81 -15.53
CA ILE A 137 8.15 -1.93 -14.12
C ILE A 137 9.01 -3.02 -13.47
N ASN A 138 9.69 -2.66 -12.39
CA ASN A 138 10.53 -3.58 -11.62
C ASN A 138 9.76 -4.22 -10.46
N VAL A 139 8.77 -3.49 -9.90
CA VAL A 139 7.92 -3.96 -8.82
C VAL A 139 6.47 -3.60 -9.10
N LEU A 140 5.59 -4.59 -9.07
CA LEU A 140 4.14 -4.39 -8.99
C LEU A 140 3.72 -4.46 -7.53
N ALA A 141 3.31 -3.34 -6.96
CA ALA A 141 2.75 -3.22 -5.63
C ALA A 141 1.24 -2.98 -5.75
N LEU A 142 0.44 -3.99 -5.42
CA LEU A 142 -1.02 -3.99 -5.62
C LEU A 142 -1.74 -4.47 -4.36
N ILE A 143 -2.74 -3.72 -3.94
CA ILE A 143 -3.76 -4.20 -3.01
C ILE A 143 -5.08 -4.24 -3.76
N GLY A 144 -5.64 -5.44 -3.93
CA GLY A 144 -6.84 -5.67 -4.73
C GLY A 144 -7.15 -7.13 -4.97
N HIS A 145 -7.77 -7.45 -6.10
CA HIS A 145 -8.16 -8.81 -6.45
C HIS A 145 -7.02 -9.61 -7.10
N SER A 146 -6.94 -10.90 -6.79
CA SER A 146 -5.98 -11.85 -7.38
C SER A 146 -6.07 -11.89 -8.90
N SER A 147 -7.28 -11.82 -9.45
CA SER A 147 -7.47 -11.76 -10.91
C SER A 147 -6.79 -10.55 -11.57
N SER A 148 -6.80 -9.40 -10.89
CA SER A 148 -6.10 -8.20 -11.37
C SER A 148 -4.58 -8.36 -11.28
N ALA A 149 -4.09 -8.96 -10.19
CA ALA A 149 -2.66 -9.24 -10.02
C ALA A 149 -2.14 -10.19 -11.12
N ILE A 150 -2.85 -11.28 -11.36
CA ILE A 150 -2.52 -12.26 -12.42
C ILE A 150 -2.52 -11.58 -13.79
N SER A 151 -3.59 -10.85 -14.13
CA SER A 151 -3.70 -10.17 -15.42
C SER A 151 -2.55 -9.18 -15.65
N LEU A 152 -2.19 -8.39 -14.65
CA LEU A 152 -1.09 -7.43 -14.78
C LEU A 152 0.28 -8.10 -14.85
N GLN A 153 0.49 -9.18 -14.09
CA GLN A 153 1.71 -9.97 -14.18
C GLN A 153 1.87 -10.62 -15.56
N ASP A 154 0.77 -11.10 -16.16
CA ASP A 154 0.78 -11.74 -17.46
C ASP A 154 1.14 -10.78 -18.60
N LEU A 155 0.80 -9.52 -18.47
CA LEU A 155 1.15 -8.46 -19.43
C LEU A 155 2.63 -8.07 -19.40
N HIS A 156 3.35 -8.40 -18.32
CA HIS A 156 4.77 -8.00 -18.21
C HIS A 156 5.66 -8.93 -19.03
N PRO A 157 6.42 -8.42 -20.05
CA PRO A 157 7.20 -9.26 -20.97
C PRO A 157 8.39 -9.96 -20.31
N GLN A 158 8.85 -9.46 -19.15
CA GLN A 158 10.00 -10.01 -18.40
C GLN A 158 9.57 -10.44 -17.00
N LYS A 159 8.71 -11.43 -16.89
CA LYS A 159 8.14 -11.90 -15.61
C LYS A 159 9.18 -12.29 -14.57
N ASN A 160 10.32 -12.82 -14.99
CA ASN A 160 11.44 -13.21 -14.13
C ASN A 160 12.15 -12.02 -13.46
N ARG A 161 11.97 -10.81 -13.97
CA ARG A 161 12.52 -9.57 -13.39
C ARG A 161 11.52 -8.80 -12.55
N LEU A 162 10.23 -9.07 -12.72
CA LEU A 162 9.17 -8.43 -11.97
C LEU A 162 9.13 -8.96 -10.54
N ARG A 163 9.17 -8.07 -9.56
CA ARG A 163 8.89 -8.38 -8.16
C ARG A 163 7.44 -8.03 -7.84
N LEU A 164 6.82 -8.83 -6.99
CA LEU A 164 5.41 -8.68 -6.61
C LEU A 164 5.31 -8.37 -5.12
N VAL A 165 4.56 -7.32 -4.78
CA VAL A 165 4.13 -6.97 -3.42
C VAL A 165 2.61 -6.93 -3.47
N LEU A 166 1.96 -7.99 -3.05
CA LEU A 166 0.54 -8.20 -3.24
C LEU A 166 -0.20 -8.33 -1.91
N GLY A 167 -1.19 -7.47 -1.70
CA GLY A 167 -2.22 -7.61 -0.68
C GLY A 167 -3.53 -7.97 -1.39
N LEU A 168 -3.90 -9.24 -1.33
CA LEU A 168 -5.06 -9.73 -2.08
C LEU A 168 -6.28 -9.87 -1.18
N GLU A 169 -7.40 -10.30 -1.77
CA GLU A 169 -8.65 -10.52 -1.07
C GLU A 169 -8.51 -11.52 0.08
N ALA A 170 -9.22 -11.27 1.15
CA ALA A 170 -9.25 -12.12 2.34
C ALA A 170 -10.61 -12.78 2.55
N LYS A 171 -10.61 -13.87 3.31
CA LYS A 171 -11.77 -14.50 3.91
C LYS A 171 -11.56 -14.48 5.43
N ASN A 172 -12.45 -13.84 6.16
CA ASN A 172 -12.33 -13.64 7.59
C ASN A 172 -13.44 -14.44 8.31
N PRO A 173 -13.25 -15.73 8.60
CA PRO A 173 -14.24 -16.52 9.31
C PRO A 173 -14.27 -16.16 10.80
N ALA A 174 -15.46 -16.07 11.38
CA ALA A 174 -15.66 -16.08 12.83
C ALA A 174 -16.06 -17.48 13.27
N ILE A 175 -15.28 -18.10 14.16
CA ILE A 175 -15.58 -19.40 14.74
C ILE A 175 -16.00 -19.18 16.19
N ILE A 176 -17.26 -19.49 16.50
CA ILE A 176 -17.84 -19.31 17.82
C ILE A 176 -17.89 -20.67 18.50
N MET A 177 -17.20 -20.81 19.63
CA MET A 177 -17.18 -22.03 20.42
C MET A 177 -18.38 -22.08 21.36
N ASP A 178 -18.72 -23.27 21.82
CA ASP A 178 -19.90 -23.51 22.68
C ASP A 178 -19.85 -22.77 24.02
N ASP A 179 -18.65 -22.49 24.51
CA ASP A 179 -18.39 -21.81 25.78
C ASP A 179 -18.09 -20.30 25.59
N ALA A 180 -18.29 -19.76 24.39
CA ALA A 180 -18.02 -18.36 24.10
C ALA A 180 -19.04 -17.43 24.83
N ASP A 181 -18.53 -16.26 25.28
CA ASP A 181 -19.38 -15.16 25.74
C ASP A 181 -20.21 -14.63 24.56
N LEU A 182 -21.53 -14.81 24.64
CA LEU A 182 -22.43 -14.46 23.55
C LEU A 182 -22.51 -12.96 23.29
N GLU A 183 -22.49 -12.13 24.33
CA GLU A 183 -22.58 -10.67 24.21
C GLU A 183 -21.30 -10.11 23.55
N LEU A 184 -20.14 -10.54 24.01
CA LEU A 184 -18.86 -10.19 23.41
C LEU A 184 -18.81 -10.67 21.96
N THR A 185 -19.23 -11.90 21.68
CA THR A 185 -19.22 -12.48 20.33
C THR A 185 -20.07 -11.66 19.35
N VAL A 186 -21.29 -11.29 19.76
CA VAL A 186 -22.19 -10.47 18.92
C VAL A 186 -21.55 -9.12 18.64
N ASN A 187 -20.99 -8.44 19.66
CA ASN A 187 -20.35 -7.15 19.51
C ASN A 187 -19.14 -7.22 18.58
N GLU A 188 -18.29 -8.24 18.71
CA GLU A 188 -17.12 -8.41 17.84
C GLU A 188 -17.52 -8.76 16.39
N CYS A 189 -18.53 -9.62 16.20
CA CYS A 189 -19.04 -9.94 14.87
C CYS A 189 -19.66 -8.71 14.18
N LEU A 190 -20.42 -7.89 14.91
CA LEU A 190 -20.99 -6.65 14.39
C LEU A 190 -19.88 -5.65 14.04
N ASN A 191 -18.90 -5.49 14.91
CA ASN A 191 -17.77 -4.60 14.70
C ASN A 191 -16.91 -5.04 13.49
N GLY A 192 -16.61 -6.32 13.41
CA GLY A 192 -15.86 -6.91 12.30
C GLY A 192 -16.59 -6.72 10.96
N SER A 193 -17.89 -7.01 10.93
CA SER A 193 -18.68 -7.01 9.69
C SER A 193 -19.08 -5.61 9.22
N LEU A 194 -19.42 -4.70 10.13
CA LEU A 194 -20.09 -3.44 9.79
C LEU A 194 -19.21 -2.18 9.94
N SER A 195 -18.09 -2.25 10.66
CA SER A 195 -17.21 -1.09 10.78
C SER A 195 -16.67 -0.66 9.40
N TYR A 196 -16.38 0.63 9.27
CA TYR A 196 -15.96 1.22 7.99
C TYR A 196 -16.96 0.96 6.85
N ASN A 197 -18.26 0.94 7.16
CA ASN A 197 -19.35 0.62 6.24
C ASN A 197 -19.25 -0.78 5.61
N GLY A 198 -18.72 -1.76 6.35
CA GLY A 198 -18.50 -3.11 5.85
C GLY A 198 -17.41 -3.22 4.76
N GLN A 199 -16.57 -2.21 4.60
CA GLN A 199 -15.56 -2.14 3.55
C GLN A 199 -14.17 -2.52 4.07
N ARG A 200 -14.08 -3.61 4.85
CA ARG A 200 -12.81 -4.11 5.41
C ARG A 200 -12.34 -5.36 4.69
N CYS A 201 -11.05 -5.43 4.40
CA CYS A 201 -10.41 -6.66 3.94
C CYS A 201 -10.03 -7.58 5.11
N THR A 202 -9.81 -7.01 6.29
CA THR A 202 -9.50 -7.72 7.55
C THR A 202 -10.57 -7.38 8.58
N ALA A 203 -11.52 -8.24 8.74
CA ALA A 203 -12.64 -8.09 9.70
C ALA A 203 -12.38 -8.90 10.95
#